data_44544e02af68eedb4be7d78a33eeb6f1
#
_entry.id   44544e02af68eedb4be7d78a33eeb6f1
#
_cell.length_a   1.000
_cell.length_b   1.000
_cell.length_c   1.000
_cell.angle_alpha   90.00
_cell.angle_beta   90.00
_cell.angle_gamma   90.00
#
_symmetry.space_group_name_H-M   'P 1'
#
loop_
_entity.id
_entity.type
_entity.pdbx_description
1 polymer ?
#
loop_
_entity_poly.entity_id
_entity_poly.type
_entity_poly.pdbx_seq_one_letter_code
_entity_poly.pdbx_strand_id
1 'polypeptide(L)'
;PEEAEAAKAEELHFTDGTTSATDIVTEATGGTNINSWFVDQVLDDVSADLADLYGITTEEARIRIYNSGYNIYTTLDPEIQEIAESVYEDRGSLNNLTSANGQLIHSGITIIEPSTGNIVAMVGDMGAKEGNRLWNYATDIQQPGSSIKPLTAYAPALDAGVVSPATTFDNYPVQLLNGSPWPKNSPNTYTGWTSVSNGVKASINTIAVQTLEKVGVTEAFRFATENLNLPLAAEDMNVSPLGLGGLTYGLSTVDMAAAYAAFANNGVYNEPKTYVKVLANDNTTVILEKETEQHVAMKETTAYLMTNMLYRAVNEYGGTGGGARFSGMHIAGKTGTTNDNYDRYFTGYTPYYCAAVWVGYAKNERISYSVNPAASLWRQVMEKVHADLPDKSFSKPSSGLTTVTVCADSGLLCTEACHADPRGDRAVSYTVASGTEPQGECTLHKMVDICTEGNCLAGEFCPEESIVQQGYLDYVREDYGESVTASDDAYLISTLEEAVAATETSPGGCPVHTSATTTDPDDPNAGLDPSDPNWQPPDPNDPGTSTDPGTSGEDPSGSGEEPTEPDPTDPTGGFGDAGEDWWSGFWDSSTGT
;
A
#
# COMPACT_ATOMS: atom_id res chain seq x y z
N PRO A 1 4.63 -11.12 56.23
CA PRO A 1 4.96 -10.48 54.97
C PRO A 1 6.45 -10.15 54.86
N GLU A 2 7.08 -9.60 55.91
CA GLU A 2 8.51 -9.25 55.90
C GLU A 2 9.43 -10.48 55.85
N GLU A 3 9.08 -11.59 56.51
CA GLU A 3 9.83 -12.84 56.43
C GLU A 3 9.74 -13.49 55.04
N ALA A 4 8.63 -13.34 54.34
CA ALA A 4 8.47 -13.87 53.01
C ALA A 4 9.22 -13.02 51.95
N GLU A 5 9.37 -11.73 52.17
CA GLU A 5 10.19 -10.83 51.35
C GLU A 5 11.69 -11.05 51.61
N ALA A 6 12.08 -11.28 52.87
CA ALA A 6 13.45 -11.62 53.23
C ALA A 6 13.87 -12.97 52.62
N ALA A 7 13.00 -13.97 52.67
CA ALA A 7 13.25 -15.29 52.07
C ALA A 7 13.31 -15.27 50.54
N LYS A 8 12.63 -14.31 49.88
CA LYS A 8 12.72 -14.12 48.43
C LYS A 8 14.01 -13.41 48.00
N ALA A 9 14.62 -12.67 48.90
CA ALA A 9 15.87 -11.95 48.64
C ALA A 9 17.12 -12.78 49.02
N GLU A 10 16.92 -13.95 49.62
CA GLU A 10 18.03 -14.82 50.02
C GLU A 10 18.47 -15.67 48.81
N GLU A 11 19.74 -15.54 48.45
CA GLU A 11 20.33 -16.31 47.34
C GLU A 11 20.37 -17.80 47.73
N LEU A 12 19.85 -18.68 46.86
CA LEU A 12 19.88 -20.13 47.10
C LEU A 12 21.30 -20.65 46.93
N HIS A 13 21.83 -21.22 47.99
CA HIS A 13 23.11 -21.92 47.98
C HIS A 13 22.90 -23.45 48.04
N PHE A 14 23.71 -24.18 47.27
CA PHE A 14 23.69 -25.64 47.29
C PHE A 14 24.39 -26.19 48.53
N THR A 15 24.26 -27.49 48.78
CA THR A 15 24.75 -28.17 49.99
C THR A 15 26.26 -28.12 50.17
N ASP A 16 27.03 -27.71 49.17
CA ASP A 16 28.48 -27.43 49.28
C ASP A 16 28.79 -26.09 49.98
N GLY A 17 27.77 -25.22 50.18
CA GLY A 17 27.85 -23.96 50.89
C GLY A 17 28.60 -22.85 50.17
N THR A 18 29.02 -23.06 48.92
CA THR A 18 29.84 -22.11 48.13
C THR A 18 29.26 -21.81 46.75
N THR A 19 28.43 -22.69 46.19
CA THR A 19 27.87 -22.53 44.84
C THR A 19 26.46 -21.96 44.95
N SER A 20 26.23 -20.80 44.32
CA SER A 20 24.89 -20.18 44.23
C SER A 20 24.12 -20.70 43.01
N ALA A 21 22.78 -20.52 43.04
CA ALA A 21 21.97 -20.83 41.88
C ALA A 21 22.39 -19.99 40.65
N THR A 22 22.86 -18.77 40.89
CA THR A 22 23.37 -17.86 39.86
C THR A 22 24.68 -18.40 39.27
N ASP A 23 25.58 -18.97 40.12
CA ASP A 23 26.85 -19.55 39.65
C ASP A 23 26.62 -20.78 38.79
N ILE A 24 25.66 -21.65 39.14
CA ILE A 24 25.32 -22.84 38.33
C ILE A 24 24.72 -22.44 36.98
N VAL A 25 23.84 -21.46 36.97
CA VAL A 25 23.29 -20.94 35.70
C VAL A 25 24.40 -20.34 34.82
N THR A 26 25.32 -19.60 35.43
CA THR A 26 26.47 -19.02 34.76
C THR A 26 27.46 -20.09 34.25
N GLU A 27 27.74 -21.13 35.05
CA GLU A 27 28.59 -22.26 34.62
C GLU A 27 27.89 -23.14 33.56
N ALA A 28 26.59 -23.42 33.70
CA ALA A 28 25.82 -24.23 32.77
C ALA A 28 25.62 -23.52 31.41
N THR A 29 25.60 -22.19 31.41
CA THR A 29 25.49 -21.39 30.16
C THR A 29 26.86 -21.10 29.52
N GLY A 30 27.97 -21.67 30.03
CA GLY A 30 29.32 -21.47 29.46
C GLY A 30 29.85 -20.05 29.61
N GLY A 31 29.39 -19.31 30.62
CA GLY A 31 29.77 -17.96 31.04
C GLY A 31 30.33 -17.07 29.93
N THR A 32 29.71 -16.00 29.58
CA THR A 32 30.16 -14.91 28.65
C THR A 32 29.77 -15.01 27.18
N ASN A 33 29.33 -16.13 26.64
CA ASN A 33 28.88 -16.17 25.25
C ASN A 33 27.46 -15.61 25.10
N ILE A 34 27.35 -14.51 24.39
CA ILE A 34 26.03 -13.94 24.02
C ILE A 34 25.53 -14.73 22.82
N ASN A 35 24.35 -15.37 22.96
CA ASN A 35 23.68 -16.06 21.88
C ASN A 35 23.20 -15.05 20.82
N SER A 36 23.07 -15.49 19.57
CA SER A 36 22.30 -14.73 18.57
C SER A 36 20.83 -14.58 19.01
N TRP A 37 20.11 -13.63 18.43
CA TRP A 37 18.67 -13.49 18.67
C TRP A 37 17.91 -14.75 18.29
N PHE A 38 18.32 -15.40 17.21
CA PHE A 38 17.74 -16.65 16.75
C PHE A 38 17.91 -17.79 17.75
N VAL A 39 19.11 -17.96 18.32
CA VAL A 39 19.39 -19.02 19.32
C VAL A 39 18.58 -18.81 20.59
N ASP A 40 18.43 -17.59 21.06
CA ASP A 40 17.56 -17.32 22.21
C ASP A 40 16.11 -17.72 21.92
N GLN A 41 15.59 -17.44 20.72
CA GLN A 41 14.25 -17.86 20.32
C GLN A 41 14.11 -19.38 20.21
N VAL A 42 15.10 -20.08 19.66
CA VAL A 42 15.11 -21.56 19.63
C VAL A 42 14.99 -22.13 21.04
N LEU A 43 15.73 -21.56 22.00
CA LEU A 43 15.67 -22.01 23.39
C LEU A 43 14.30 -21.76 24.03
N ASP A 44 13.65 -20.66 23.68
CA ASP A 44 12.30 -20.36 24.15
C ASP A 44 11.28 -21.33 23.54
N ASP A 45 11.32 -21.58 22.23
CA ASP A 45 10.41 -22.49 21.52
C ASP A 45 10.58 -23.94 22.02
N VAL A 46 11.82 -24.44 22.10
CA VAL A 46 12.11 -25.78 22.62
C VAL A 46 11.70 -25.92 24.09
N SER A 47 11.86 -24.85 24.90
CA SER A 47 11.43 -24.86 26.30
C SER A 47 9.90 -24.95 26.40
N ALA A 48 9.17 -24.25 25.56
CA ALA A 48 7.71 -24.33 25.53
C ALA A 48 7.23 -25.73 25.15
N ASP A 49 7.76 -26.29 24.03
CA ASP A 49 7.38 -27.63 23.58
C ASP A 49 7.76 -28.75 24.55
N LEU A 50 8.91 -28.64 25.24
CA LEU A 50 9.29 -29.58 26.31
C LEU A 50 8.41 -29.43 27.56
N ALA A 51 8.00 -28.19 27.88
CA ALA A 51 7.08 -27.94 28.98
C ALA A 51 5.74 -28.64 28.73
N ASP A 52 5.20 -28.51 27.51
CA ASP A 52 3.97 -29.18 27.12
C ASP A 52 4.14 -30.72 27.10
N LEU A 53 5.22 -31.22 26.52
CA LEU A 53 5.49 -32.66 26.44
C LEU A 53 5.58 -33.34 27.83
N TYR A 54 6.21 -32.67 28.78
CA TYR A 54 6.45 -33.26 30.12
C TYR A 54 5.50 -32.77 31.21
N GLY A 55 4.62 -31.78 30.90
CA GLY A 55 3.71 -31.17 31.88
C GLY A 55 4.48 -30.43 33.00
N ILE A 56 5.56 -29.72 32.65
CA ILE A 56 6.44 -28.95 33.54
C ILE A 56 6.39 -27.45 33.16
N THR A 57 6.99 -26.61 33.94
CA THR A 57 7.13 -25.19 33.61
C THR A 57 8.19 -24.97 32.51
N THR A 58 8.07 -23.87 31.76
CA THR A 58 9.07 -23.49 30.75
C THR A 58 10.46 -23.29 31.35
N GLU A 59 10.54 -22.82 32.60
CA GLU A 59 11.82 -22.66 33.30
C GLU A 59 12.46 -24.02 33.64
N GLU A 60 11.68 -24.99 34.13
CA GLU A 60 12.16 -26.36 34.34
C GLU A 60 12.60 -27.04 33.05
N ALA A 61 11.85 -26.81 31.96
CA ALA A 61 12.21 -27.28 30.65
C ALA A 61 13.55 -26.68 30.18
N ARG A 62 13.78 -25.40 30.40
CA ARG A 62 15.04 -24.72 30.08
C ARG A 62 16.22 -25.27 30.87
N ILE A 63 16.06 -25.46 32.17
CA ILE A 63 17.08 -26.12 33.01
C ILE A 63 17.39 -27.52 32.46
N ARG A 64 16.37 -28.24 32.00
CA ARG A 64 16.53 -29.57 31.39
C ARG A 64 17.31 -29.50 30.06
N ILE A 65 17.10 -28.50 29.22
CA ILE A 65 17.86 -28.30 27.97
C ILE A 65 19.37 -28.24 28.30
N TYR A 66 19.76 -27.41 29.22
CA TYR A 66 21.18 -27.24 29.58
C TYR A 66 21.81 -28.46 30.26
N ASN A 67 21.04 -29.23 31.03
CA ASN A 67 21.58 -30.35 31.81
C ASN A 67 21.49 -31.71 31.12
N SER A 68 20.65 -31.87 30.08
CA SER A 68 20.40 -33.18 29.44
C SER A 68 21.30 -33.48 28.26
N GLY A 69 22.09 -32.52 27.81
CA GLY A 69 22.94 -32.68 26.62
C GLY A 69 22.15 -32.93 25.34
N TYR A 70 21.02 -32.27 25.17
CA TYR A 70 20.21 -32.37 23.96
C TYR A 70 20.92 -31.79 22.75
N ASN A 71 20.70 -32.42 21.61
CA ASN A 71 21.14 -31.92 20.30
C ASN A 71 19.92 -31.33 19.57
N ILE A 72 19.91 -30.00 19.41
CA ILE A 72 18.83 -29.28 18.79
C ILE A 72 19.22 -28.97 17.34
N TYR A 73 18.41 -29.45 16.39
CA TYR A 73 18.57 -29.20 14.97
C TYR A 73 17.66 -28.04 14.57
N THR A 74 18.26 -26.90 14.36
CA THR A 74 17.56 -25.64 14.08
C THR A 74 17.32 -25.44 12.57
N THR A 75 16.50 -24.45 12.26
CA THR A 75 16.26 -23.97 10.88
C THR A 75 17.17 -22.81 10.50
N LEU A 76 18.08 -22.42 11.39
CA LEU A 76 19.02 -21.31 11.22
C LEU A 76 19.85 -21.48 9.92
N ASP A 77 19.87 -20.44 9.12
CA ASP A 77 20.91 -20.21 8.14
C ASP A 77 21.95 -19.24 8.73
N PRO A 78 23.17 -19.72 9.08
CA PRO A 78 24.15 -18.89 9.77
C PRO A 78 24.62 -17.68 8.95
N GLU A 79 24.65 -17.80 7.61
CA GLU A 79 25.09 -16.72 6.73
C GLU A 79 24.02 -15.61 6.68
N ILE A 80 22.76 -15.99 6.52
CA ILE A 80 21.64 -15.04 6.54
C ILE A 80 21.53 -14.34 7.90
N GLN A 81 21.73 -15.08 8.99
CA GLN A 81 21.72 -14.51 10.35
C GLN A 81 22.84 -13.49 10.54
N GLU A 82 24.07 -13.83 10.15
CA GLU A 82 25.22 -12.93 10.24
C GLU A 82 25.00 -11.65 9.41
N ILE A 83 24.45 -11.78 8.21
CA ILE A 83 24.09 -10.63 7.37
C ILE A 83 23.07 -9.75 8.08
N ALA A 84 21.99 -10.34 8.61
CA ALA A 84 20.94 -9.60 9.29
C ALA A 84 21.48 -8.87 10.53
N GLU A 85 22.23 -9.57 11.39
CA GLU A 85 22.87 -8.99 12.58
C GLU A 85 23.84 -7.87 12.21
N SER A 86 24.66 -8.05 11.17
CA SER A 86 25.63 -7.01 10.74
C SER A 86 24.96 -5.69 10.35
N VAL A 87 23.75 -5.74 9.75
CA VAL A 87 22.98 -4.56 9.39
C VAL A 87 22.32 -3.94 10.61
N TYR A 88 21.81 -4.76 11.54
CA TYR A 88 21.12 -4.31 12.74
C TYR A 88 22.04 -3.76 13.82
N GLU A 89 23.27 -4.27 13.93
CA GLU A 89 24.27 -3.75 14.85
C GLU A 89 24.65 -2.29 14.55
N ASP A 90 24.65 -1.91 13.27
CA ASP A 90 24.92 -0.53 12.86
C ASP A 90 23.65 0.34 12.91
N ARG A 91 23.49 1.11 13.97
CA ARG A 91 22.40 2.09 14.08
C ARG A 91 22.44 3.17 12.98
N GLY A 92 23.57 3.33 12.29
CA GLY A 92 23.73 4.16 11.10
C GLY A 92 22.86 3.70 9.92
N SER A 93 22.45 2.41 9.89
CA SER A 93 21.48 1.86 8.93
C SER A 93 20.14 2.62 8.93
N LEU A 94 19.78 3.25 10.06
CA LEU A 94 18.65 4.17 10.20
C LEU A 94 19.10 5.59 10.60
N ASN A 95 20.29 6.03 10.19
CA ASN A 95 20.85 7.36 10.46
C ASN A 95 20.88 7.72 11.96
N ASN A 96 21.05 6.75 12.85
CA ASN A 96 20.99 6.92 14.30
C ASN A 96 19.70 7.63 14.76
N LEU A 97 18.58 7.25 14.17
CA LEU A 97 17.27 7.85 14.41
C LEU A 97 16.92 7.82 15.90
N THR A 98 16.53 8.98 16.43
CA THR A 98 16.04 9.16 17.79
C THR A 98 14.72 9.92 17.77
N SER A 99 13.88 9.70 18.79
CA SER A 99 12.65 10.44 18.97
C SER A 99 12.89 11.88 19.42
N ALA A 100 11.84 12.69 19.42
CA ALA A 100 11.90 14.05 19.94
C ALA A 100 12.31 14.12 21.43
N ASN A 101 12.00 13.08 22.22
CA ASN A 101 12.37 12.97 23.63
C ASN A 101 13.67 12.13 23.85
N GLY A 102 14.40 11.82 22.78
CA GLY A 102 15.69 11.16 22.85
C GLY A 102 15.63 9.64 23.00
N GLN A 103 14.47 8.98 22.77
CA GLN A 103 14.41 7.52 22.70
C GLN A 103 15.20 7.02 21.48
N LEU A 104 15.94 5.93 21.66
CA LEU A 104 16.55 5.22 20.54
C LEU A 104 15.47 4.47 19.76
N ILE A 105 15.66 4.37 18.46
CA ILE A 105 14.79 3.56 17.58
C ILE A 105 15.04 2.07 17.86
N HIS A 106 13.99 1.28 17.83
CA HIS A 106 13.98 -0.16 17.90
C HIS A 106 13.46 -0.77 16.60
N SER A 107 13.81 -2.02 16.33
CA SER A 107 13.35 -2.75 15.18
C SER A 107 13.51 -4.25 15.39
N GLY A 108 12.58 -5.03 14.85
CA GLY A 108 12.69 -6.47 14.73
C GLY A 108 12.54 -6.92 13.28
N ILE A 109 13.26 -7.99 12.91
CA ILE A 109 13.13 -8.66 11.61
C ILE A 109 13.02 -10.16 11.79
N THR A 110 12.12 -10.78 11.00
CA THR A 110 12.03 -12.24 10.82
C THR A 110 12.15 -12.55 9.33
N ILE A 111 13.00 -13.52 8.98
CA ILE A 111 13.20 -14.01 7.61
C ILE A 111 12.79 -15.48 7.55
N ILE A 112 11.87 -15.80 6.62
CA ILE A 112 11.28 -17.14 6.45
C ILE A 112 11.56 -17.65 5.04
N GLU A 113 11.86 -18.95 4.92
CA GLU A 113 11.82 -19.68 3.66
C GLU A 113 10.36 -20.10 3.37
N PRO A 114 9.69 -19.52 2.33
CA PRO A 114 8.26 -19.73 2.12
C PRO A 114 7.85 -21.18 1.88
N SER A 115 8.73 -21.97 1.26
CA SER A 115 8.45 -23.37 0.90
C SER A 115 8.39 -24.34 2.08
N THR A 116 8.98 -23.96 3.22
CA THR A 116 9.13 -24.84 4.39
C THR A 116 8.55 -24.28 5.68
N GLY A 117 8.31 -22.96 5.75
CA GLY A 117 8.00 -22.26 6.99
C GLY A 117 9.20 -22.08 7.93
N ASN A 118 10.39 -22.48 7.51
CA ASN A 118 11.59 -22.34 8.33
C ASN A 118 11.93 -20.86 8.53
N ILE A 119 11.99 -20.42 9.79
CA ILE A 119 12.62 -19.15 10.13
C ILE A 119 14.13 -19.36 9.97
N VAL A 120 14.73 -18.69 8.99
CA VAL A 120 16.15 -18.86 8.68
C VAL A 120 17.04 -17.83 9.38
N ALA A 121 16.46 -16.68 9.75
CA ALA A 121 17.13 -15.66 10.55
C ALA A 121 16.12 -14.80 11.31
N MET A 122 16.55 -14.25 12.44
CA MET A 122 15.79 -13.33 13.28
C MET A 122 16.73 -12.39 14.02
N VAL A 123 16.38 -11.10 14.03
CA VAL A 123 17.05 -10.10 14.88
C VAL A 123 16.01 -9.31 15.64
N GLY A 124 16.19 -9.21 16.94
CA GLY A 124 15.18 -8.66 17.86
C GLY A 124 15.34 -7.19 18.21
N ASP A 125 16.48 -6.56 17.94
CA ASP A 125 16.63 -5.11 18.13
C ASP A 125 17.85 -4.55 17.38
N MET A 126 17.89 -3.21 17.28
CA MET A 126 18.99 -2.44 16.73
C MET A 126 20.14 -2.26 17.74
N GLY A 127 21.37 -2.26 17.21
CA GLY A 127 22.60 -2.15 17.99
C GLY A 127 23.16 -3.51 18.43
N ALA A 128 24.37 -3.52 18.96
CA ALA A 128 25.00 -4.75 19.44
C ALA A 128 24.18 -5.38 20.57
N LYS A 129 23.98 -6.69 20.50
CA LYS A 129 23.28 -7.44 21.55
C LYS A 129 24.20 -7.57 22.77
N GLU A 130 23.77 -7.03 23.90
CA GLU A 130 24.61 -6.93 25.11
C GLU A 130 24.38 -8.08 26.13
N GLY A 131 23.44 -8.97 25.85
CA GLY A 131 23.12 -10.09 26.76
C GLY A 131 22.18 -11.10 26.13
N ASN A 132 21.94 -12.19 26.84
CA ASN A 132 20.98 -13.22 26.47
C ASN A 132 19.58 -12.86 26.95
N ARG A 133 18.55 -13.30 26.18
CA ARG A 133 17.13 -13.14 26.54
C ARG A 133 16.72 -11.68 26.74
N LEU A 134 17.28 -10.78 25.93
CA LEU A 134 16.81 -9.40 25.85
C LEU A 134 15.43 -9.35 25.19
N TRP A 135 14.72 -8.23 25.35
CA TRP A 135 13.44 -8.00 24.72
C TRP A 135 13.57 -8.12 23.19
N ASN A 136 12.77 -9.01 22.60
CA ASN A 136 12.84 -9.34 21.18
C ASN A 136 11.66 -8.71 20.42
N TYR A 137 11.91 -7.58 19.74
CA TYR A 137 10.89 -6.90 18.95
C TYR A 137 10.45 -7.67 17.68
N ALA A 138 11.15 -8.74 17.31
CA ALA A 138 10.71 -9.59 16.21
C ALA A 138 9.52 -10.49 16.61
N THR A 139 9.45 -10.88 17.87
CA THR A 139 8.35 -11.70 18.44
C THR A 139 7.35 -10.89 19.25
N ASP A 140 7.67 -9.62 19.54
CA ASP A 140 6.76 -8.70 20.21
C ASP A 140 5.64 -8.23 19.27
N ILE A 141 4.44 -8.05 19.83
CA ILE A 141 3.25 -7.68 19.05
C ILE A 141 3.20 -6.17 18.86
N GLN A 142 3.11 -5.75 17.58
CA GLN A 142 3.12 -4.35 17.18
C GLN A 142 2.02 -4.07 16.15
N GLN A 143 1.59 -2.82 16.04
CA GLN A 143 0.52 -2.46 15.11
C GLN A 143 1.00 -2.53 13.65
N PRO A 144 0.41 -3.40 12.80
CA PRO A 144 0.85 -3.59 11.42
C PRO A 144 0.45 -2.43 10.50
N GLY A 145 -0.54 -1.63 10.88
CA GLY A 145 -1.12 -0.61 10.02
C GLY A 145 -1.51 -1.17 8.65
N SER A 146 -1.33 -0.39 7.60
CA SER A 146 -1.73 -0.78 6.23
C SER A 146 -1.05 -2.04 5.67
N SER A 147 -0.05 -2.62 6.34
CA SER A 147 0.54 -3.88 5.88
C SER A 147 -0.38 -5.09 6.09
N ILE A 148 -1.45 -4.94 6.89
CA ILE A 148 -2.46 -5.99 7.06
C ILE A 148 -3.42 -6.10 5.87
N LYS A 149 -3.66 -5.03 5.12
CA LYS A 149 -4.68 -4.95 4.05
C LYS A 149 -4.64 -6.11 3.04
N PRO A 150 -3.46 -6.55 2.56
CA PRO A 150 -3.36 -7.73 1.69
C PRO A 150 -3.96 -8.99 2.31
N LEU A 151 -3.83 -9.17 3.62
CA LEU A 151 -4.20 -10.38 4.34
C LEU A 151 -5.69 -10.41 4.70
N THR A 152 -6.26 -9.25 5.01
CA THR A 152 -7.61 -9.13 5.60
C THR A 152 -8.66 -8.53 4.67
N ALA A 153 -8.26 -7.71 3.68
CA ALA A 153 -9.20 -7.10 2.75
C ALA A 153 -9.08 -7.70 1.34
N TYR A 154 -7.88 -7.68 0.77
CA TYR A 154 -7.72 -7.96 -0.65
C TYR A 154 -7.66 -9.46 -0.99
N ALA A 155 -6.84 -10.26 -0.27
CA ALA A 155 -6.75 -11.69 -0.55
C ALA A 155 -8.06 -12.44 -0.35
N PRO A 156 -8.81 -12.27 0.77
CA PRO A 156 -10.10 -12.93 0.92
C PRO A 156 -11.12 -12.51 -0.15
N ALA A 157 -11.13 -11.24 -0.56
CA ALA A 157 -12.04 -10.76 -1.61
C ALA A 157 -11.72 -11.31 -3.00
N LEU A 158 -10.43 -11.44 -3.33
CA LEU A 158 -9.96 -12.10 -4.56
C LEU A 158 -10.24 -13.60 -4.52
N ASP A 159 -10.00 -14.25 -3.39
CA ASP A 159 -10.19 -15.70 -3.25
C ASP A 159 -11.66 -16.09 -3.33
N ALA A 160 -12.54 -15.28 -2.75
CA ALA A 160 -13.99 -15.41 -2.90
C ALA A 160 -14.48 -15.06 -4.31
N GLY A 161 -13.67 -14.42 -5.15
CA GLY A 161 -14.02 -13.98 -6.50
C GLY A 161 -15.02 -12.82 -6.52
N VAL A 162 -15.19 -12.09 -5.40
CA VAL A 162 -16.10 -10.94 -5.33
C VAL A 162 -15.49 -9.65 -5.83
N VAL A 163 -14.16 -9.62 -5.98
CA VAL A 163 -13.40 -8.58 -6.67
C VAL A 163 -12.32 -9.20 -7.56
N SER A 164 -11.83 -8.41 -8.50
CA SER A 164 -10.63 -8.70 -9.31
C SER A 164 -9.69 -7.50 -9.25
N PRO A 165 -8.45 -7.59 -9.74
CA PRO A 165 -7.56 -6.43 -9.87
C PRO A 165 -8.16 -5.28 -10.70
N ALA A 166 -9.09 -5.58 -11.61
CA ALA A 166 -9.80 -4.62 -12.46
C ALA A 166 -11.02 -3.98 -11.79
N THR A 167 -11.55 -4.56 -10.71
CA THR A 167 -12.68 -3.99 -9.97
C THR A 167 -12.34 -2.59 -9.48
N THR A 168 -13.24 -1.63 -9.69
CA THR A 168 -13.07 -0.23 -9.28
C THR A 168 -14.03 0.13 -8.16
N PHE A 169 -13.60 1.05 -7.33
CA PHE A 169 -14.39 1.73 -6.32
C PHE A 169 -14.11 3.23 -6.40
N ASP A 170 -15.05 4.04 -5.92
CA ASP A 170 -14.82 5.47 -5.80
C ASP A 170 -13.84 5.74 -4.64
N ASN A 171 -12.65 6.24 -4.95
CA ASN A 171 -11.71 6.71 -3.94
C ASN A 171 -12.20 8.06 -3.39
N TYR A 172 -13.20 7.96 -2.55
CA TYR A 172 -13.90 9.04 -1.87
C TYR A 172 -14.34 8.54 -0.48
N PRO A 173 -14.62 9.39 0.51
CA PRO A 173 -15.12 8.92 1.80
C PRO A 173 -16.35 8.02 1.66
N VAL A 174 -16.39 6.96 2.47
CA VAL A 174 -17.49 5.97 2.40
C VAL A 174 -18.68 6.39 3.26
N GLN A 175 -18.40 7.10 4.36
CA GLN A 175 -19.40 7.53 5.33
C GLN A 175 -18.88 8.63 6.24
N LEU A 176 -19.77 9.19 7.05
CA LEU A 176 -19.37 10.03 8.21
C LEU A 176 -19.15 9.14 9.44
N LEU A 177 -17.98 9.27 10.06
CA LEU A 177 -17.70 8.69 11.37
C LEU A 177 -17.50 9.81 12.37
N ASN A 178 -18.36 9.88 13.39
CA ASN A 178 -18.36 10.99 14.37
C ASN A 178 -18.42 12.39 13.73
N GLY A 179 -19.19 12.52 12.64
CA GLY A 179 -19.35 13.79 11.91
C GLY A 179 -18.15 14.17 11.01
N SER A 180 -17.18 13.28 10.82
CA SER A 180 -16.05 13.51 9.92
C SER A 180 -16.04 12.49 8.76
N PRO A 181 -15.68 12.91 7.55
CA PRO A 181 -15.51 11.99 6.40
C PRO A 181 -14.53 10.85 6.72
N TRP A 182 -14.95 9.61 6.44
CA TRP A 182 -14.19 8.40 6.76
C TRP A 182 -14.29 7.36 5.62
N PRO A 183 -13.21 6.55 5.38
CA PRO A 183 -11.87 6.71 5.92
C PRO A 183 -11.11 7.87 5.26
N LYS A 184 -10.14 8.44 5.97
CA LYS A 184 -9.19 9.37 5.38
C LYS A 184 -8.03 8.63 4.75
N ASN A 185 -7.59 9.06 3.58
CA ASN A 185 -6.36 8.57 2.97
C ASN A 185 -5.12 9.21 3.62
N SER A 186 -3.95 8.74 3.27
CA SER A 186 -2.68 9.34 3.65
C SER A 186 -1.79 9.46 2.39
N PRO A 187 -1.62 10.68 1.85
CA PRO A 187 -2.21 11.97 2.25
C PRO A 187 -3.74 11.98 2.13
N ASN A 188 -4.40 12.94 2.81
CA ASN A 188 -5.87 13.07 2.81
C ASN A 188 -6.36 13.69 1.48
N THR A 189 -6.19 12.96 0.40
CA THR A 189 -6.63 13.32 -0.96
C THR A 189 -7.40 12.17 -1.57
N TYR A 190 -8.31 12.49 -2.48
CA TYR A 190 -9.16 11.52 -3.15
C TYR A 190 -9.01 11.69 -4.66
N THR A 191 -8.96 10.58 -5.38
CA THR A 191 -8.73 10.57 -6.84
C THR A 191 -9.97 10.24 -7.65
N GLY A 192 -11.05 9.87 -6.96
CA GLY A 192 -12.23 9.33 -7.60
C GLY A 192 -12.05 7.86 -8.01
N TRP A 193 -12.69 7.43 -9.06
CA TRP A 193 -12.73 6.02 -9.47
C TRP A 193 -11.35 5.40 -9.62
N THR A 194 -11.12 4.33 -8.86
CA THR A 194 -9.79 3.72 -8.73
C THR A 194 -9.91 2.21 -8.63
N SER A 195 -9.07 1.49 -9.39
CA SER A 195 -9.04 0.02 -9.35
C SER A 195 -8.46 -0.53 -8.05
N VAL A 196 -8.91 -1.73 -7.66
CA VAL A 196 -8.33 -2.51 -6.55
C VAL A 196 -6.81 -2.61 -6.70
N SER A 197 -6.31 -2.86 -7.91
CA SER A 197 -4.87 -2.94 -8.18
C SER A 197 -4.13 -1.63 -7.85
N ASN A 198 -4.70 -0.48 -8.17
CA ASN A 198 -4.14 0.83 -7.80
C ASN A 198 -4.33 1.13 -6.31
N GLY A 199 -5.42 0.66 -5.70
CA GLY A 199 -5.67 0.72 -4.26
C GLY A 199 -4.60 0.02 -3.44
N VAL A 200 -4.18 -1.19 -3.86
CA VAL A 200 -3.05 -1.92 -3.26
C VAL A 200 -1.73 -1.17 -3.46
N LYS A 201 -1.46 -0.75 -4.71
CA LYS A 201 -0.22 -0.05 -5.08
C LYS A 201 0.02 1.20 -4.25
N ALA A 202 -0.98 2.07 -4.17
CA ALA A 202 -0.90 3.35 -3.46
C ALA A 202 -1.38 3.28 -2.00
N SER A 203 -1.76 2.08 -1.50
CA SER A 203 -2.21 1.88 -0.12
C SER A 203 -3.47 2.67 0.26
N ILE A 204 -4.40 2.86 -0.66
CA ILE A 204 -5.58 3.70 -0.50
C ILE A 204 -6.54 3.10 0.54
N ASN A 205 -6.92 3.90 1.55
CA ASN A 205 -7.77 3.44 2.65
C ASN A 205 -9.23 3.21 2.21
N THR A 206 -9.78 4.11 1.41
CA THR A 206 -11.15 4.01 0.91
C THR A 206 -11.37 2.75 0.08
N ILE A 207 -10.39 2.38 -0.76
CA ILE A 207 -10.45 1.17 -1.59
C ILE A 207 -10.34 -0.10 -0.72
N ALA A 208 -9.48 -0.10 0.30
CA ALA A 208 -9.34 -1.23 1.21
C ALA A 208 -10.63 -1.49 2.00
N VAL A 209 -11.25 -0.42 2.51
CA VAL A 209 -12.52 -0.50 3.25
C VAL A 209 -13.64 -1.04 2.36
N GLN A 210 -13.84 -0.48 1.17
CA GLN A 210 -14.87 -0.93 0.24
C GLN A 210 -14.64 -2.38 -0.24
N THR A 211 -13.37 -2.77 -0.44
CA THR A 211 -13.02 -4.17 -0.75
C THR A 211 -13.38 -5.12 0.39
N LEU A 212 -13.07 -4.72 1.63
CA LEU A 212 -13.42 -5.49 2.84
C LEU A 212 -14.93 -5.61 3.02
N GLU A 213 -15.68 -4.53 2.83
CA GLU A 213 -17.14 -4.55 2.89
C GLU A 213 -17.74 -5.46 1.82
N LYS A 214 -17.12 -5.51 0.63
CA LYS A 214 -17.57 -6.36 -0.48
C LYS A 214 -17.45 -7.85 -0.17
N VAL A 215 -16.38 -8.29 0.51
CA VAL A 215 -16.22 -9.69 0.95
C VAL A 215 -16.94 -9.98 2.26
N GLY A 216 -17.13 -8.96 3.07
CA GLY A 216 -17.76 -9.04 4.38
C GLY A 216 -16.77 -9.31 5.52
N VAL A 217 -16.97 -8.60 6.63
CA VAL A 217 -16.07 -8.59 7.81
C VAL A 217 -15.87 -9.99 8.39
N THR A 218 -16.96 -10.80 8.48
CA THR A 218 -16.89 -12.15 9.04
C THR A 218 -16.01 -13.08 8.20
N GLU A 219 -16.17 -13.05 6.87
CA GLU A 219 -15.35 -13.89 5.97
C GLU A 219 -13.89 -13.43 5.95
N ALA A 220 -13.65 -12.12 5.96
CA ALA A 220 -12.31 -11.56 6.05
C ALA A 220 -11.60 -11.95 7.36
N PHE A 221 -12.31 -11.88 8.49
CA PHE A 221 -11.79 -12.31 9.79
C PHE A 221 -11.50 -13.81 9.81
N ARG A 222 -12.45 -14.64 9.34
CA ARG A 222 -12.28 -16.09 9.22
C ARG A 222 -11.05 -16.43 8.36
N PHE A 223 -10.92 -15.80 7.19
CA PHE A 223 -9.77 -16.02 6.30
C PHE A 223 -8.45 -15.68 7.00
N ALA A 224 -8.38 -14.56 7.71
CA ALA A 224 -7.18 -14.14 8.42
C ALA A 224 -6.80 -15.11 9.56
N THR A 225 -7.80 -15.57 10.33
CA THR A 225 -7.56 -16.42 11.52
C THR A 225 -7.41 -17.90 11.18
N GLU A 226 -8.22 -18.43 10.24
CA GLU A 226 -8.21 -19.86 9.93
C GLU A 226 -7.27 -20.23 8.76
N ASN A 227 -7.17 -19.35 7.74
CA ASN A 227 -6.35 -19.66 6.58
C ASN A 227 -4.90 -19.14 6.73
N LEU A 228 -4.70 -18.06 7.48
CA LEU A 228 -3.38 -17.44 7.65
C LEU A 228 -2.87 -17.53 9.10
N ASN A 229 -3.60 -18.21 9.98
CA ASN A 229 -3.27 -18.42 11.41
C ASN A 229 -2.93 -17.12 12.17
N LEU A 230 -3.50 -15.96 11.75
CA LEU A 230 -3.25 -14.69 12.45
C LEU A 230 -3.95 -14.67 13.81
N PRO A 231 -3.25 -14.33 14.91
CA PRO A 231 -3.79 -14.31 16.27
C PRO A 231 -4.63 -13.04 16.54
N LEU A 232 -5.70 -12.82 15.75
CA LEU A 232 -6.58 -11.67 15.88
C LEU A 232 -7.53 -11.84 17.07
N ALA A 233 -7.80 -10.74 17.79
CA ALA A 233 -8.82 -10.71 18.82
C ALA A 233 -10.23 -10.70 18.21
N ALA A 234 -11.22 -11.18 18.97
CA ALA A 234 -12.62 -11.16 18.51
C ALA A 234 -13.13 -9.73 18.24
N GLU A 235 -12.61 -8.74 18.95
CA GLU A 235 -12.89 -7.31 18.80
C GLU A 235 -12.40 -6.76 17.46
N ASP A 236 -11.41 -7.41 16.83
CA ASP A 236 -10.86 -7.03 15.54
C ASP A 236 -11.80 -7.42 14.38
N MET A 237 -12.85 -8.20 14.63
CA MET A 237 -13.88 -8.53 13.63
C MET A 237 -14.74 -7.28 13.32
N ASN A 238 -14.09 -6.25 12.78
CA ASN A 238 -14.69 -4.96 12.46
C ASN A 238 -13.98 -4.35 11.23
N VAL A 239 -14.68 -3.44 10.54
CA VAL A 239 -14.17 -2.80 9.31
C VAL A 239 -12.87 -2.04 9.54
N SER A 240 -12.77 -1.26 10.62
CA SER A 240 -11.60 -0.42 10.87
C SER A 240 -10.34 -1.23 11.20
N PRO A 241 -10.34 -2.17 12.16
CA PRO A 241 -9.18 -3.02 12.43
C PRO A 241 -8.71 -3.81 11.19
N LEU A 242 -9.61 -4.54 10.55
CA LEU A 242 -9.27 -5.39 9.40
C LEU A 242 -8.90 -4.57 8.16
N GLY A 243 -9.59 -3.44 7.90
CA GLY A 243 -9.35 -2.62 6.72
C GLY A 243 -8.14 -1.69 6.81
N LEU A 244 -7.75 -1.28 8.03
CA LEU A 244 -6.75 -0.22 8.23
C LEU A 244 -5.60 -0.60 9.17
N GLY A 245 -5.72 -1.69 9.94
CA GLY A 245 -4.64 -2.27 10.74
C GLY A 245 -4.44 -1.63 12.11
N GLY A 246 -5.48 -1.04 12.68
CA GLY A 246 -5.51 -0.65 14.10
C GLY A 246 -6.10 -1.79 14.93
N LEU A 247 -5.31 -2.84 15.16
CA LEU A 247 -5.74 -4.04 15.86
C LEU A 247 -5.79 -3.83 17.37
N THR A 248 -6.54 -4.70 18.05
CA THR A 248 -6.63 -4.69 19.53
C THR A 248 -5.27 -4.89 20.17
N TYR A 249 -4.51 -5.88 19.71
CA TYR A 249 -3.16 -6.17 20.24
C TYR A 249 -2.05 -5.88 19.24
N GLY A 250 -2.24 -6.19 17.95
CA GLY A 250 -1.21 -6.13 16.92
C GLY A 250 -0.74 -7.51 16.47
N LEU A 251 0.38 -7.55 15.73
CA LEU A 251 1.00 -8.76 15.18
C LEU A 251 2.51 -8.67 15.25
N SER A 252 3.17 -9.81 15.46
CA SER A 252 4.63 -9.90 15.42
C SER A 252 5.17 -9.93 13.99
N THR A 253 6.49 -9.73 13.83
CA THR A 253 7.13 -9.92 12.52
C THR A 253 7.10 -11.39 12.07
N VAL A 254 7.01 -12.33 13.01
CA VAL A 254 6.83 -13.77 12.71
C VAL A 254 5.48 -14.00 12.04
N ASP A 255 4.37 -13.51 12.65
CA ASP A 255 3.02 -13.65 12.11
C ASP A 255 2.91 -13.04 10.71
N MET A 256 3.45 -11.82 10.57
CA MET A 256 3.41 -11.09 9.30
C MET A 256 4.24 -11.78 8.20
N ALA A 257 5.43 -12.27 8.52
CA ALA A 257 6.28 -12.97 7.56
C ALA A 257 5.66 -14.31 7.14
N ALA A 258 5.11 -15.08 8.07
CA ALA A 258 4.46 -16.36 7.79
C ALA A 258 3.22 -16.19 6.90
N ALA A 259 2.35 -15.22 7.20
CA ALA A 259 1.16 -14.93 6.41
C ALA A 259 1.50 -14.47 4.97
N TYR A 260 2.50 -13.60 4.81
CA TYR A 260 2.95 -13.17 3.48
C TYR A 260 3.71 -14.24 2.72
N ALA A 261 4.40 -15.16 3.41
CA ALA A 261 5.06 -16.31 2.80
C ALA A 261 4.08 -17.17 2.00
N ALA A 262 2.81 -17.24 2.41
CA ALA A 262 1.77 -17.96 1.66
C ALA A 262 1.57 -17.38 0.24
N PHE A 263 1.73 -16.07 0.02
CA PHE A 263 1.69 -15.48 -1.33
C PHE A 263 2.87 -15.96 -2.18
N ALA A 264 4.08 -15.98 -1.61
CA ALA A 264 5.29 -16.43 -2.29
C ALA A 264 5.26 -17.94 -2.57
N ASN A 265 4.53 -18.71 -1.75
CA ASN A 265 4.40 -20.16 -1.79
C ASN A 265 3.10 -20.62 -2.51
N ASN A 266 2.67 -19.92 -3.54
CA ASN A 266 1.54 -20.29 -4.41
C ASN A 266 0.22 -20.54 -3.64
N GLY A 267 0.02 -19.86 -2.52
CA GLY A 267 -1.18 -19.95 -1.69
C GLY A 267 -1.15 -21.02 -0.59
N VAL A 268 -0.02 -21.68 -0.39
CA VAL A 268 0.18 -22.65 0.70
C VAL A 268 0.82 -21.96 1.90
N TYR A 269 0.13 -21.99 3.03
CA TYR A 269 0.66 -21.55 4.33
C TYR A 269 1.47 -22.69 4.96
N ASN A 270 2.64 -22.36 5.45
CA ASN A 270 3.48 -23.22 6.29
C ASN A 270 3.62 -22.60 7.66
N GLU A 271 3.40 -23.39 8.72
CA GLU A 271 3.60 -22.95 10.09
C GLU A 271 5.08 -22.57 10.33
N PRO A 272 5.36 -21.35 10.86
CA PRO A 272 6.73 -20.93 11.10
C PRO A 272 7.37 -21.74 12.22
N LYS A 273 8.65 -22.08 12.06
CA LYS A 273 9.41 -22.85 13.07
C LYS A 273 10.88 -22.47 13.09
N THR A 274 11.49 -22.56 14.27
CA THR A 274 12.90 -22.27 14.50
C THR A 274 13.77 -23.52 14.61
N TYR A 275 13.15 -24.70 14.79
CA TYR A 275 13.85 -25.97 14.85
C TYR A 275 13.02 -27.08 14.19
N VAL A 276 13.71 -28.18 13.83
CA VAL A 276 13.08 -29.35 13.20
C VAL A 276 13.02 -30.54 14.15
N LYS A 277 14.04 -30.74 15.01
CA LYS A 277 14.06 -31.84 15.96
C LYS A 277 15.00 -31.59 17.14
N VAL A 278 14.72 -32.28 18.23
CA VAL A 278 15.59 -32.36 19.42
C VAL A 278 15.89 -33.83 19.69
N LEU A 279 17.16 -34.19 19.73
CA LEU A 279 17.63 -35.53 20.09
C LEU A 279 18.21 -35.53 21.51
N ALA A 280 18.11 -36.67 22.20
CA ALA A 280 18.82 -36.90 23.42
C ALA A 280 20.35 -36.92 23.22
N ASN A 281 21.10 -36.93 24.27
CA ASN A 281 22.58 -36.97 24.27
C ASN A 281 23.16 -38.20 23.53
N ASP A 282 22.38 -39.24 23.34
CA ASP A 282 22.78 -40.42 22.57
C ASP A 282 22.75 -40.21 21.02
N ASN A 283 22.33 -39.05 20.55
CA ASN A 283 22.15 -38.66 19.17
C ASN A 283 21.17 -39.54 18.35
N THR A 284 20.38 -40.39 19.01
CA THR A 284 19.47 -41.34 18.35
C THR A 284 18.04 -41.25 18.85
N THR A 285 17.87 -41.00 20.16
CA THR A 285 16.53 -40.89 20.74
C THR A 285 15.91 -39.55 20.42
N VAL A 286 14.81 -39.57 19.66
CA VAL A 286 14.04 -38.35 19.36
C VAL A 286 13.23 -37.94 20.57
N ILE A 287 13.42 -36.71 21.04
CA ILE A 287 12.67 -36.08 22.12
C ILE A 287 11.51 -35.24 21.57
N LEU A 288 11.83 -34.38 20.62
CA LEU A 288 10.86 -33.57 19.88
C LEU A 288 11.15 -33.66 18.38
N GLU A 289 10.10 -33.65 17.57
CA GLU A 289 10.20 -33.56 16.12
C GLU A 289 9.04 -32.68 15.60
N LYS A 290 9.38 -31.63 14.85
CA LYS A 290 8.41 -30.74 14.21
C LYS A 290 8.32 -31.08 12.72
N GLU A 291 7.23 -31.73 12.34
CA GLU A 291 6.87 -31.81 10.92
C GLU A 291 6.49 -30.42 10.39
N THR A 292 6.53 -30.25 9.09
CA THR A 292 6.01 -29.03 8.47
C THR A 292 4.49 -29.13 8.43
N GLU A 293 3.83 -28.40 9.30
CA GLU A 293 2.38 -28.22 9.24
C GLU A 293 2.06 -27.23 8.13
N GLN A 294 1.28 -27.67 7.16
CA GLN A 294 0.93 -26.88 6.01
C GLN A 294 -0.52 -27.10 5.58
N HIS A 295 -1.11 -26.05 5.01
CA HIS A 295 -2.43 -26.14 4.39
C HIS A 295 -2.56 -25.14 3.25
N VAL A 296 -3.55 -25.37 2.38
CA VAL A 296 -3.90 -24.42 1.31
C VAL A 296 -4.66 -23.26 1.94
N ALA A 297 -4.02 -22.11 2.04
CA ALA A 297 -4.61 -20.89 2.60
C ALA A 297 -5.48 -20.15 1.57
N MET A 298 -5.09 -20.19 0.30
CA MET A 298 -5.81 -19.53 -0.80
C MET A 298 -5.50 -20.22 -2.13
N LYS A 299 -6.28 -19.86 -3.15
CA LYS A 299 -6.03 -20.34 -4.52
C LYS A 299 -4.68 -19.83 -5.03
N GLU A 300 -3.98 -20.65 -5.83
CA GLU A 300 -2.75 -20.25 -6.50
C GLU A 300 -2.93 -18.96 -7.33
N THR A 301 -4.09 -18.83 -7.99
CA THR A 301 -4.44 -17.62 -8.75
C THR A 301 -4.57 -16.39 -7.85
N THR A 302 -5.12 -16.52 -6.64
CA THR A 302 -5.23 -15.44 -5.65
C THR A 302 -3.84 -15.00 -5.20
N ALA A 303 -2.96 -15.94 -4.84
CA ALA A 303 -1.59 -15.66 -4.43
C ALA A 303 -0.81 -14.92 -5.54
N TYR A 304 -0.95 -15.36 -6.80
CA TYR A 304 -0.31 -14.72 -7.95
C TYR A 304 -0.84 -13.30 -8.22
N LEU A 305 -2.15 -13.10 -8.18
CA LEU A 305 -2.76 -11.78 -8.37
C LEU A 305 -2.35 -10.80 -7.27
N MET A 306 -2.33 -11.26 -6.00
CA MET A 306 -1.80 -10.47 -4.90
C MET A 306 -0.33 -10.13 -5.09
N THR A 307 0.50 -11.10 -5.49
CA THR A 307 1.91 -10.89 -5.78
C THR A 307 2.12 -9.83 -6.85
N ASN A 308 1.34 -9.85 -7.94
CA ASN A 308 1.42 -8.82 -8.98
C ASN A 308 1.08 -7.43 -8.46
N MET A 309 0.05 -7.30 -7.63
CA MET A 309 -0.33 -5.99 -7.07
C MET A 309 0.70 -5.50 -6.04
N LEU A 310 1.27 -6.40 -5.23
CA LEU A 310 2.35 -6.10 -4.29
C LEU A 310 3.69 -5.80 -5.00
N TYR A 311 3.95 -6.44 -6.13
CA TYR A 311 5.07 -6.11 -7.01
C TYR A 311 4.95 -4.68 -7.53
N ARG A 312 3.76 -4.26 -7.98
CA ARG A 312 3.48 -2.90 -8.42
C ARG A 312 3.69 -1.88 -7.29
N ALA A 313 3.33 -2.24 -6.04
CA ALA A 313 3.51 -1.36 -4.88
C ALA A 313 4.99 -1.06 -4.58
N VAL A 314 5.91 -1.96 -4.94
CA VAL A 314 7.36 -1.77 -4.76
C VAL A 314 8.02 -1.15 -6.00
N ASN A 315 7.60 -1.55 -7.21
CA ASN A 315 8.40 -1.30 -8.41
C ASN A 315 7.85 -0.20 -9.34
N GLU A 316 6.55 0.15 -9.24
CA GLU A 316 5.95 1.17 -10.09
C GLU A 316 5.94 2.56 -9.42
N TYR A 317 5.92 3.59 -10.26
CA TYR A 317 5.73 4.97 -9.81
C TYR A 317 4.40 5.13 -9.06
N GLY A 318 4.43 5.86 -7.96
CA GLY A 318 3.28 6.02 -7.06
C GLY A 318 3.04 4.82 -6.13
N GLY A 319 3.90 3.80 -6.16
CA GLY A 319 3.88 2.71 -5.18
C GLY A 319 4.55 3.11 -3.87
N THR A 320 4.00 2.61 -2.74
CA THR A 320 4.47 2.99 -1.40
C THR A 320 5.71 2.24 -0.93
N GLY A 321 6.07 1.13 -1.60
CA GLY A 321 7.14 0.21 -1.19
C GLY A 321 8.50 0.46 -1.85
N GLY A 322 8.67 1.53 -2.61
CA GLY A 322 9.90 1.80 -3.39
C GLY A 322 11.20 1.79 -2.59
N GLY A 323 11.13 2.08 -1.27
CA GLY A 323 12.27 2.01 -0.36
C GLY A 323 12.87 0.61 -0.16
N ALA A 324 12.11 -0.44 -0.51
CA ALA A 324 12.56 -1.84 -0.43
C ALA A 324 13.22 -2.35 -1.73
N ARG A 325 13.20 -1.57 -2.80
CA ARG A 325 13.67 -2.00 -4.12
C ARG A 325 15.19 -2.07 -4.19
N PHE A 326 15.70 -3.16 -4.73
CA PHE A 326 17.09 -3.33 -5.17
C PHE A 326 17.13 -4.05 -6.53
N SER A 327 18.28 -4.02 -7.20
CA SER A 327 18.44 -4.60 -8.55
C SER A 327 18.68 -6.11 -8.50
N GLY A 328 18.35 -6.81 -9.61
CA GLY A 328 18.66 -8.24 -9.78
C GLY A 328 17.68 -9.18 -9.09
N MET A 329 16.52 -8.67 -8.59
CA MET A 329 15.52 -9.52 -7.95
C MET A 329 14.10 -8.95 -8.09
N HIS A 330 13.13 -9.83 -8.23
CA HIS A 330 11.71 -9.47 -8.20
C HIS A 330 11.22 -9.37 -6.76
N ILE A 331 10.70 -8.20 -6.38
CA ILE A 331 10.28 -7.90 -5.01
C ILE A 331 8.82 -7.53 -4.99
N ALA A 332 8.04 -8.20 -4.16
CA ALA A 332 6.66 -7.85 -3.84
C ALA A 332 6.54 -7.54 -2.34
N GLY A 333 5.75 -6.55 -1.96
CA GLY A 333 5.63 -6.20 -0.55
C GLY A 333 4.72 -5.02 -0.27
N LYS A 334 4.49 -4.76 1.00
CA LYS A 334 3.56 -3.74 1.49
C LYS A 334 4.12 -3.00 2.68
N THR A 335 4.01 -1.69 2.66
CA THR A 335 4.31 -0.82 3.79
C THR A 335 3.15 -0.79 4.79
N GLY A 336 3.48 -0.76 6.06
CA GLY A 336 2.59 -0.42 7.16
C GLY A 336 2.98 0.92 7.78
N THR A 337 1.97 1.67 8.19
CA THR A 337 2.13 2.92 8.92
C THR A 337 0.88 3.08 9.77
N THR A 338 1.07 3.30 11.07
CA THR A 338 -0.03 3.60 11.98
C THR A 338 -0.38 5.08 11.97
N ASN A 339 -1.56 5.41 12.51
CA ASN A 339 -1.92 6.79 12.81
C ASN A 339 -0.81 7.43 13.65
N ASP A 340 -0.55 8.73 13.44
CA ASP A 340 0.52 9.48 14.11
C ASP A 340 1.94 8.98 13.85
N ASN A 341 2.12 7.98 12.96
CA ASN A 341 3.42 7.42 12.57
C ASN A 341 4.22 6.82 13.75
N TYR A 342 3.58 6.14 14.69
CA TYR A 342 4.27 5.49 15.81
C TYR A 342 4.95 4.19 15.37
N ASP A 343 4.31 3.43 14.47
CA ASP A 343 4.84 2.18 13.92
C ASP A 343 5.04 2.28 12.43
N ARG A 344 6.12 1.69 11.96
CA ARG A 344 6.43 1.47 10.57
C ARG A 344 6.68 0.00 10.32
N TYR A 345 5.92 -0.57 9.43
CA TYR A 345 6.07 -1.94 8.96
C TYR A 345 6.48 -1.98 7.49
N PHE A 346 7.22 -2.99 7.14
CA PHE A 346 7.33 -3.47 5.77
C PHE A 346 7.39 -4.98 5.79
N THR A 347 6.45 -5.63 5.10
CA THR A 347 6.50 -7.06 4.84
C THR A 347 6.61 -7.27 3.34
N GLY A 348 7.66 -7.96 2.93
CA GLY A 348 7.95 -8.18 1.52
C GLY A 348 8.67 -9.50 1.29
N TYR A 349 8.63 -9.95 0.06
CA TYR A 349 9.21 -11.22 -0.35
C TYR A 349 9.79 -11.17 -1.76
N THR A 350 10.69 -12.11 -1.98
CA THR A 350 11.24 -12.49 -3.28
C THR A 350 10.79 -13.92 -3.57
N PRO A 351 11.13 -14.49 -4.72
CA PRO A 351 10.93 -15.94 -4.96
C PRO A 351 11.76 -16.88 -4.07
N TYR A 352 12.59 -16.35 -3.18
CA TYR A 352 13.45 -17.12 -2.27
C TYR A 352 13.03 -16.99 -0.82
N TYR A 353 12.85 -15.76 -0.33
CA TYR A 353 12.61 -15.49 1.09
C TYR A 353 11.51 -14.45 1.28
N CYS A 354 10.79 -14.60 2.39
CA CYS A 354 9.86 -13.61 2.91
C CYS A 354 10.42 -13.01 4.20
N ALA A 355 10.37 -11.68 4.33
CA ALA A 355 10.78 -11.04 5.57
C ALA A 355 9.81 -9.93 5.97
N ALA A 356 9.59 -9.80 7.27
CA ALA A 356 8.84 -8.72 7.89
C ALA A 356 9.75 -7.91 8.81
N VAL A 357 9.66 -6.59 8.71
CA VAL A 357 10.40 -5.64 9.54
C VAL A 357 9.41 -4.68 10.20
N TRP A 358 9.55 -4.53 11.50
CA TRP A 358 8.93 -3.47 12.28
C TRP A 358 9.99 -2.46 12.74
N VAL A 359 9.60 -1.18 12.80
CA VAL A 359 10.42 -0.08 13.35
C VAL A 359 9.52 0.81 14.20
N GLY A 360 9.95 1.09 15.43
CA GLY A 360 9.22 1.93 16.37
C GLY A 360 10.05 2.39 17.56
N TYR A 361 9.41 3.08 18.50
CA TYR A 361 9.99 3.45 19.79
C TYR A 361 9.34 2.62 20.90
N ALA A 362 10.08 2.33 21.96
CA ALA A 362 9.56 1.57 23.11
C ALA A 362 8.34 2.21 23.78
N LYS A 363 8.26 3.55 23.73
CA LYS A 363 7.05 4.32 24.06
C LYS A 363 6.61 5.05 22.82
N ASN A 364 5.33 4.96 22.48
CA ASN A 364 4.76 5.57 21.28
C ASN A 364 5.17 7.03 21.11
N GLU A 365 6.03 7.28 20.14
CA GLU A 365 6.44 8.60 19.68
C GLU A 365 6.50 8.60 18.15
N ARG A 366 6.28 9.77 17.56
CA ARG A 366 6.25 9.91 16.11
C ARG A 366 7.63 9.64 15.50
N ILE A 367 7.68 8.72 14.55
CA ILE A 367 8.86 8.47 13.73
C ILE A 367 8.91 9.55 12.63
N SER A 368 9.91 10.42 12.70
CA SER A 368 10.19 11.45 11.68
C SER A 368 11.26 10.94 10.73
N TYR A 369 10.84 10.36 9.62
CA TYR A 369 11.74 9.82 8.58
C TYR A 369 11.06 9.96 7.21
N SER A 370 11.80 10.43 6.20
CA SER A 370 11.24 10.78 4.88
C SER A 370 10.79 9.57 4.05
N VAL A 371 11.43 8.42 4.25
CA VAL A 371 11.07 7.13 3.62
C VAL A 371 10.59 6.18 4.70
N ASN A 372 9.82 5.15 4.36
CA ASN A 372 9.48 4.12 5.35
C ASN A 372 10.77 3.42 5.83
N PRO A 373 11.20 3.59 7.11
CA PRO A 373 12.46 3.06 7.61
C PRO A 373 12.48 1.52 7.64
N ALA A 374 11.32 0.87 7.85
CA ALA A 374 11.24 -0.58 7.80
C ALA A 374 11.52 -1.12 6.38
N ALA A 375 11.01 -0.45 5.34
CA ALA A 375 11.33 -0.80 3.96
C ALA A 375 12.82 -0.61 3.62
N SER A 376 13.42 0.47 4.13
CA SER A 376 14.85 0.74 3.95
C SER A 376 15.72 -0.32 4.63
N LEU A 377 15.38 -0.70 5.87
CA LEU A 377 16.12 -1.71 6.64
C LEU A 377 15.94 -3.10 6.01
N TRP A 378 14.72 -3.45 5.61
CA TRP A 378 14.44 -4.66 4.84
C TRP A 378 15.33 -4.76 3.60
N ARG A 379 15.43 -3.68 2.82
CA ARG A 379 16.29 -3.64 1.63
C ARG A 379 17.75 -3.89 1.99
N GLN A 380 18.27 -3.22 3.01
CA GLN A 380 19.70 -3.34 3.38
C GLN A 380 20.08 -4.77 3.79
N VAL A 381 19.16 -5.51 4.42
CA VAL A 381 19.35 -6.93 4.74
C VAL A 381 19.19 -7.79 3.49
N MET A 382 18.04 -7.67 2.80
CA MET A 382 17.68 -8.58 1.73
C MET A 382 18.54 -8.41 0.47
N GLU A 383 19.03 -7.21 0.18
CA GLU A 383 19.96 -6.96 -0.91
C GLU A 383 21.26 -7.76 -0.71
N LYS A 384 21.77 -7.82 0.51
CA LYS A 384 22.96 -8.63 0.85
C LYS A 384 22.67 -10.13 0.83
N VAL A 385 21.54 -10.55 1.38
CA VAL A 385 21.08 -11.97 1.36
C VAL A 385 20.94 -12.49 -0.07
N HIS A 386 20.60 -11.62 -1.03
CA HIS A 386 20.40 -12.02 -2.42
C HIS A 386 21.60 -11.77 -3.34
N ALA A 387 22.72 -11.30 -2.80
CA ALA A 387 23.86 -10.88 -3.63
C ALA A 387 24.37 -11.97 -4.58
N ASP A 388 24.38 -13.21 -4.14
CA ASP A 388 24.87 -14.37 -4.89
C ASP A 388 23.72 -15.26 -5.45
N LEU A 389 22.46 -14.87 -5.23
CA LEU A 389 21.31 -15.61 -5.74
C LEU A 389 20.97 -15.20 -7.19
N PRO A 390 20.70 -16.14 -8.09
CA PRO A 390 20.31 -15.81 -9.46
C PRO A 390 18.95 -15.09 -9.47
N ASP A 391 18.77 -14.19 -10.44
CA ASP A 391 17.48 -13.55 -10.69
C ASP A 391 16.41 -14.61 -10.98
N LYS A 392 15.28 -14.50 -10.28
CA LYS A 392 14.17 -15.46 -10.37
C LYS A 392 12.85 -14.70 -10.32
N SER A 393 11.96 -15.01 -11.25
CA SER A 393 10.59 -14.47 -11.28
C SER A 393 9.65 -15.27 -10.38
N PHE A 394 8.61 -14.63 -9.91
CA PHE A 394 7.52 -15.32 -9.21
C PHE A 394 6.83 -16.34 -10.10
N SER A 395 6.44 -17.45 -9.51
CA SER A 395 5.73 -18.53 -10.21
C SER A 395 4.37 -18.03 -10.71
N LYS A 396 4.05 -18.31 -11.98
CA LYS A 396 2.75 -18.00 -12.57
C LYS A 396 1.94 -19.29 -12.70
N PRO A 397 0.67 -19.32 -12.25
CA PRO A 397 -0.23 -20.44 -12.47
C PRO A 397 -0.31 -20.84 -13.94
N SER A 398 -0.29 -22.14 -14.22
CA SER A 398 -0.37 -22.66 -15.58
C SER A 398 -1.77 -22.49 -16.22
N SER A 399 -2.79 -22.25 -15.40
CA SER A 399 -4.19 -22.09 -15.79
C SER A 399 -4.95 -21.21 -14.78
N GLY A 400 -6.21 -20.90 -15.08
CA GLY A 400 -7.08 -20.15 -14.18
C GLY A 400 -6.88 -18.63 -14.20
N LEU A 401 -6.09 -18.10 -15.14
CA LEU A 401 -5.89 -16.67 -15.36
C LEU A 401 -6.27 -16.26 -16.77
N THR A 402 -6.82 -15.07 -16.93
CA THR A 402 -7.12 -14.45 -18.23
C THR A 402 -6.74 -12.96 -18.19
N THR A 403 -6.66 -12.34 -19.37
CA THR A 403 -6.44 -10.91 -19.50
C THR A 403 -7.70 -10.25 -20.02
N VAL A 404 -8.12 -9.17 -19.37
CA VAL A 404 -9.27 -8.35 -19.76
C VAL A 404 -8.83 -6.92 -20.00
N THR A 405 -9.45 -6.25 -20.99
CA THR A 405 -9.30 -4.81 -21.22
C THR A 405 -10.61 -4.13 -20.84
N VAL A 406 -10.54 -3.19 -19.91
CA VAL A 406 -11.69 -2.55 -19.28
C VAL A 406 -11.48 -1.05 -19.17
N CYS A 407 -12.56 -0.32 -18.94
CA CYS A 407 -12.50 1.09 -18.58
C CYS A 407 -11.83 1.28 -17.21
N ALA A 408 -10.85 2.14 -17.12
CA ALA A 408 -10.06 2.42 -15.91
C ALA A 408 -10.91 2.96 -14.75
N ASP A 409 -12.06 3.58 -15.05
CA ASP A 409 -12.94 4.19 -14.05
C ASP A 409 -14.06 3.21 -13.60
N SER A 410 -14.73 2.53 -14.54
CA SER A 410 -15.84 1.62 -14.18
C SER A 410 -15.41 0.18 -13.89
N GLY A 411 -14.22 -0.25 -14.37
CA GLY A 411 -13.81 -1.64 -14.33
C GLY A 411 -14.61 -2.58 -15.25
N LEU A 412 -15.50 -2.04 -16.08
CA LEU A 412 -16.32 -2.75 -17.07
C LEU A 412 -15.74 -2.63 -18.48
N LEU A 413 -16.30 -3.35 -19.46
CA LEU A 413 -15.84 -3.27 -20.85
C LEU A 413 -15.99 -1.85 -21.38
N CYS A 414 -14.99 -1.37 -22.14
CA CYS A 414 -15.00 -0.01 -22.68
C CYS A 414 -16.12 0.19 -23.71
N THR A 415 -16.69 1.39 -23.70
CA THR A 415 -17.56 1.94 -24.75
C THR A 415 -16.82 3.03 -25.50
N GLU A 416 -17.41 3.56 -26.59
CA GLU A 416 -16.87 4.70 -27.33
C GLU A 416 -16.61 5.91 -26.43
N ALA A 417 -17.47 6.16 -25.43
CA ALA A 417 -17.29 7.24 -24.46
C ALA A 417 -16.03 7.09 -23.60
N CYS A 418 -15.62 5.85 -23.30
CA CYS A 418 -14.38 5.60 -22.55
C CYS A 418 -13.12 5.97 -23.38
N HIS A 419 -13.18 5.78 -24.69
CA HIS A 419 -12.08 6.12 -25.60
C HIS A 419 -12.00 7.62 -25.92
N ALA A 420 -13.13 8.32 -25.77
CA ALA A 420 -13.26 9.75 -26.02
C ALA A 420 -13.16 10.63 -24.76
N ASP A 421 -12.69 10.10 -23.64
CA ASP A 421 -12.53 10.84 -22.39
C ASP A 421 -11.45 11.94 -22.55
N PRO A 422 -11.68 13.17 -22.07
CA PRO A 422 -10.72 14.28 -22.18
C PRO A 422 -9.39 14.02 -21.45
N ARG A 423 -9.36 13.06 -20.49
CA ARG A 423 -8.13 12.59 -19.83
C ARG A 423 -7.29 11.63 -20.72
N GLY A 424 -7.80 11.27 -21.90
CA GLY A 424 -7.25 10.28 -22.82
C GLY A 424 -7.99 8.95 -22.76
N ASP A 425 -7.60 8.01 -23.63
CA ASP A 425 -8.21 6.67 -23.69
C ASP A 425 -8.17 5.98 -22.31
N ARG A 426 -9.36 5.59 -21.83
CA ARG A 426 -9.53 4.95 -20.51
C ARG A 426 -9.43 3.43 -20.55
N ALA A 427 -9.07 2.84 -21.69
CA ALA A 427 -8.88 1.39 -21.79
C ALA A 427 -7.60 0.93 -21.09
N VAL A 428 -7.71 -0.01 -20.15
CA VAL A 428 -6.60 -0.56 -19.40
C VAL A 428 -6.73 -2.09 -19.28
N SER A 429 -5.61 -2.80 -19.38
CA SER A 429 -5.59 -4.27 -19.31
C SER A 429 -5.17 -4.76 -17.94
N TYR A 430 -5.88 -5.77 -17.43
CA TYR A 430 -5.57 -6.46 -16.19
C TYR A 430 -5.55 -7.97 -16.40
N THR A 431 -4.67 -8.66 -15.65
CA THR A 431 -4.79 -10.11 -15.44
C THR A 431 -5.76 -10.34 -14.29
N VAL A 432 -6.74 -11.23 -14.51
CA VAL A 432 -7.78 -11.58 -13.53
C VAL A 432 -7.90 -13.11 -13.43
N ALA A 433 -8.54 -13.61 -12.39
CA ALA A 433 -8.87 -15.03 -12.31
C ALA A 433 -9.99 -15.35 -13.33
N SER A 434 -9.87 -16.50 -14.03
CA SER A 434 -10.88 -16.95 -14.98
C SER A 434 -12.21 -17.17 -14.26
N GLY A 435 -13.27 -16.60 -14.80
CA GLY A 435 -14.62 -16.60 -14.21
C GLY A 435 -14.92 -15.37 -13.36
N THR A 436 -13.94 -14.45 -13.19
CA THR A 436 -14.14 -13.14 -12.53
C THR A 436 -14.03 -11.96 -13.50
N GLU A 437 -14.10 -12.25 -14.81
CA GLU A 437 -14.09 -11.23 -15.85
C GLU A 437 -15.30 -10.29 -15.67
N PRO A 438 -15.10 -8.97 -15.85
CA PRO A 438 -16.21 -8.02 -15.77
C PRO A 438 -17.30 -8.35 -16.79
N GLN A 439 -18.55 -8.29 -16.34
CA GLN A 439 -19.71 -8.54 -17.17
C GLN A 439 -20.41 -7.21 -17.49
N GLY A 440 -20.61 -6.93 -18.77
CA GLY A 440 -21.29 -5.74 -19.24
C GLY A 440 -20.34 -4.61 -19.63
N GLU A 441 -20.92 -3.60 -20.26
CA GLU A 441 -20.23 -2.42 -20.76
C GLU A 441 -20.22 -1.29 -19.73
N CYS A 442 -19.31 -0.34 -19.87
CA CYS A 442 -19.22 0.85 -19.04
C CYS A 442 -20.51 1.66 -19.09
N THR A 443 -21.10 1.85 -17.92
CA THR A 443 -22.29 2.71 -17.72
C THR A 443 -21.93 4.04 -17.08
N LEU A 444 -20.69 4.22 -16.69
CA LEU A 444 -20.20 5.42 -16.00
C LEU A 444 -19.88 6.56 -16.97
N HIS A 445 -19.33 6.23 -18.17
CA HIS A 445 -19.06 7.24 -19.19
C HIS A 445 -20.25 7.42 -20.11
N LYS A 446 -20.58 8.69 -20.40
CA LYS A 446 -21.54 9.09 -21.43
C LYS A 446 -20.91 10.07 -22.40
N MET A 447 -21.27 9.94 -23.66
CA MET A 447 -20.94 10.95 -24.66
C MET A 447 -21.77 12.21 -24.44
N VAL A 448 -21.12 13.35 -24.41
CA VAL A 448 -21.72 14.68 -24.32
C VAL A 448 -21.11 15.61 -25.34
N ASP A 449 -21.89 16.56 -25.81
CA ASP A 449 -21.48 17.61 -26.75
C ASP A 449 -20.81 18.74 -25.95
N ILE A 450 -19.55 19.02 -26.23
CA ILE A 450 -18.74 20.05 -25.54
C ILE A 450 -18.45 21.18 -26.52
N CYS A 451 -18.74 22.40 -26.12
CA CYS A 451 -18.27 23.60 -26.81
C CYS A 451 -16.79 23.83 -26.45
N THR A 452 -15.92 23.72 -27.45
CA THR A 452 -14.47 23.88 -27.30
C THR A 452 -14.05 25.31 -26.93
N GLU A 453 -14.81 26.31 -27.35
CA GLU A 453 -14.55 27.73 -27.06
C GLU A 453 -14.98 28.10 -25.64
N GLY A 454 -16.11 27.52 -25.15
CA GLY A 454 -16.63 27.74 -23.82
C GLY A 454 -16.09 26.76 -22.78
N ASN A 455 -15.48 25.65 -23.22
CA ASN A 455 -15.08 24.53 -22.39
C ASN A 455 -16.19 24.07 -21.42
N CYS A 456 -17.41 23.94 -21.97
CA CYS A 456 -18.64 23.62 -21.24
C CYS A 456 -19.56 22.76 -22.10
N LEU A 457 -20.69 22.30 -21.56
CA LEU A 457 -21.73 21.66 -22.37
C LEU A 457 -22.18 22.58 -23.50
N ALA A 458 -22.28 22.03 -24.73
CA ALA A 458 -22.71 22.77 -25.88
C ALA A 458 -24.19 23.17 -25.72
N GLY A 459 -24.48 24.43 -25.99
CA GLY A 459 -25.82 25.01 -26.02
C GLY A 459 -26.37 25.19 -27.42
N GLU A 460 -27.63 25.59 -27.50
CA GLU A 460 -28.36 25.77 -28.76
C GLU A 460 -27.66 26.75 -29.73
N PHE A 461 -26.87 27.70 -29.23
CA PHE A 461 -26.22 28.75 -30.02
C PHE A 461 -24.75 28.48 -30.33
N CYS A 462 -24.23 27.31 -29.95
CA CYS A 462 -22.86 26.95 -30.27
C CYS A 462 -22.73 26.61 -31.76
N PRO A 463 -21.74 27.17 -32.49
CA PRO A 463 -21.45 26.77 -33.85
C PRO A 463 -21.09 25.29 -33.95
N GLU A 464 -21.56 24.60 -34.99
CA GLU A 464 -21.26 23.15 -35.15
C GLU A 464 -19.75 22.87 -35.19
N GLU A 465 -18.94 23.76 -35.72
CA GLU A 465 -17.49 23.66 -35.78
C GLU A 465 -16.81 23.78 -34.41
N SER A 466 -17.49 24.36 -33.41
CA SER A 466 -17.02 24.48 -32.03
C SER A 466 -17.48 23.33 -31.14
N ILE A 467 -18.29 22.40 -31.67
CA ILE A 467 -18.83 21.28 -30.91
C ILE A 467 -17.98 20.02 -31.14
N VAL A 468 -17.57 19.38 -30.07
CA VAL A 468 -16.90 18.05 -30.08
C VAL A 468 -17.61 17.10 -29.14
N GLN A 469 -17.70 15.84 -29.55
CA GLN A 469 -18.20 14.79 -28.65
C GLN A 469 -17.09 14.24 -27.79
N GLN A 470 -17.30 14.25 -26.49
CA GLN A 470 -16.35 13.70 -25.49
C GLN A 470 -17.07 12.85 -24.45
N GLY A 471 -16.33 11.93 -23.86
CA GLY A 471 -16.83 11.05 -22.79
C GLY A 471 -16.59 11.66 -21.42
N TYR A 472 -17.65 11.90 -20.67
CA TYR A 472 -17.60 12.38 -19.28
C TYR A 472 -18.29 11.41 -18.34
N LEU A 473 -17.98 11.53 -17.03
CA LEU A 473 -18.52 10.66 -15.99
C LEU A 473 -19.94 11.10 -15.60
N ASP A 474 -20.91 10.21 -15.80
CA ASP A 474 -22.29 10.38 -15.32
C ASP A 474 -22.41 9.79 -13.91
N TYR A 475 -22.01 10.56 -12.93
CA TYR A 475 -21.99 10.16 -11.53
C TYR A 475 -22.15 11.37 -10.62
N VAL A 476 -22.83 11.15 -9.50
CA VAL A 476 -23.02 12.17 -8.45
C VAL A 476 -22.48 11.61 -7.15
N ARG A 477 -21.53 12.32 -6.54
CA ARG A 477 -20.98 11.97 -5.24
C ARG A 477 -21.84 12.48 -4.09
N GLU A 478 -21.78 11.77 -2.97
CA GLU A 478 -22.35 12.27 -1.73
C GLU A 478 -21.57 13.50 -1.26
N ASP A 479 -22.27 14.53 -0.81
CA ASP A 479 -21.66 15.77 -0.33
C ASP A 479 -21.19 15.61 1.12
N TYR A 480 -19.89 15.61 1.33
CA TYR A 480 -19.25 15.61 2.64
C TYR A 480 -18.67 16.99 3.01
N GLY A 481 -19.06 18.04 2.30
CA GLY A 481 -18.65 19.45 2.50
C GLY A 481 -17.61 19.92 1.48
N GLU A 482 -17.56 21.23 1.24
CA GLU A 482 -16.76 21.90 0.18
C GLU A 482 -15.26 21.55 0.20
N SER A 483 -14.72 21.10 1.33
CA SER A 483 -13.31 20.71 1.46
C SER A 483 -13.00 19.28 1.02
N VAL A 484 -14.03 18.49 0.67
CA VAL A 484 -13.88 17.09 0.27
C VAL A 484 -14.17 16.98 -1.23
N THR A 485 -13.13 16.94 -2.03
CA THR A 485 -13.19 16.84 -3.49
C THR A 485 -12.36 15.66 -4.00
N ALA A 486 -12.75 15.12 -5.15
CA ALA A 486 -11.94 14.13 -5.88
C ALA A 486 -11.30 14.74 -7.12
N SER A 487 -10.15 14.23 -7.51
CA SER A 487 -9.41 14.76 -8.68
C SER A 487 -10.16 14.61 -10.00
N ASP A 488 -11.11 13.68 -10.09
CA ASP A 488 -11.94 13.45 -11.26
C ASP A 488 -13.29 14.19 -11.23
N ASP A 489 -13.57 15.03 -10.21
CA ASP A 489 -14.77 15.87 -10.14
C ASP A 489 -14.87 16.82 -11.35
N ALA A 490 -13.74 17.31 -11.86
CA ALA A 490 -13.69 18.14 -13.05
C ALA A 490 -14.21 17.43 -14.33
N TYR A 491 -14.35 16.12 -14.31
CA TYR A 491 -14.81 15.29 -15.41
C TYR A 491 -16.20 14.70 -15.20
N LEU A 492 -16.92 15.18 -14.17
CA LEU A 492 -18.33 14.85 -13.95
C LEU A 492 -19.23 15.70 -14.86
N ILE A 493 -20.28 15.11 -15.40
CA ILE A 493 -21.31 15.84 -16.17
C ILE A 493 -21.97 16.89 -15.28
N SER A 494 -22.26 16.55 -14.01
CA SER A 494 -22.85 17.48 -13.03
C SER A 494 -22.00 18.73 -12.82
N THR A 495 -20.67 18.64 -12.82
CA THR A 495 -19.78 19.79 -12.73
C THR A 495 -19.88 20.71 -13.96
N LEU A 496 -20.03 20.12 -15.14
CA LEU A 496 -20.26 20.90 -16.37
C LEU A 496 -21.63 21.60 -16.35
N GLU A 497 -22.66 20.93 -15.83
CA GLU A 497 -24.00 21.49 -15.68
C GLU A 497 -24.02 22.63 -14.67
N GLU A 498 -23.34 22.51 -13.56
CA GLU A 498 -23.21 23.56 -12.55
C GLU A 498 -22.46 24.78 -13.08
N ALA A 499 -21.41 24.58 -13.87
CA ALA A 499 -20.67 25.68 -14.51
C ALA A 499 -21.54 26.47 -15.48
N VAL A 500 -22.47 25.81 -16.16
CA VAL A 500 -23.45 26.46 -17.06
C VAL A 500 -24.54 27.18 -16.24
N ALA A 501 -25.05 26.56 -15.19
CA ALA A 501 -26.11 27.15 -14.36
C ALA A 501 -25.64 28.38 -13.57
N ALA A 502 -24.36 28.48 -13.24
CA ALA A 502 -23.78 29.64 -12.55
C ALA A 502 -23.74 30.93 -13.40
N THR A 503 -23.97 30.83 -14.72
CA THR A 503 -24.05 31.97 -15.60
C THR A 503 -25.52 32.40 -15.81
N GLU A 504 -26.01 33.33 -14.98
CA GLU A 504 -27.39 33.88 -15.04
C GLU A 504 -27.80 34.50 -16.39
N THR A 505 -26.90 34.56 -17.36
CA THR A 505 -27.09 35.30 -18.61
C THR A 505 -27.45 34.43 -19.81
N SER A 506 -27.55 33.13 -19.66
CA SER A 506 -27.85 32.24 -20.82
C SER A 506 -28.81 31.11 -20.44
N PRO A 507 -30.12 31.25 -20.71
CA PRO A 507 -31.02 30.12 -20.60
C PRO A 507 -30.73 29.13 -21.75
N GLY A 508 -29.87 28.14 -21.51
CA GLY A 508 -29.63 27.05 -22.43
C GLY A 508 -28.19 26.71 -22.74
N GLY A 509 -27.18 27.09 -21.93
CA GLY A 509 -25.95 26.37 -22.02
C GLY A 509 -24.68 27.20 -22.05
N CYS A 510 -24.05 27.40 -23.17
CA CYS A 510 -22.68 27.92 -23.29
C CYS A 510 -22.55 29.41 -22.88
N PRO A 511 -21.68 29.79 -21.96
CA PRO A 511 -21.50 31.17 -21.55
C PRO A 511 -20.86 32.07 -22.66
N VAL A 512 -20.24 31.44 -23.66
CA VAL A 512 -19.59 32.14 -24.80
C VAL A 512 -20.58 32.40 -25.93
N HIS A 513 -21.45 31.44 -26.22
CA HIS A 513 -22.40 31.53 -27.31
C HIS A 513 -23.82 31.78 -26.75
N THR A 514 -24.16 33.03 -26.59
CA THR A 514 -25.48 33.47 -26.14
C THR A 514 -26.23 34.11 -27.31
N SER A 515 -27.57 34.11 -27.29
CA SER A 515 -28.40 34.79 -28.31
C SER A 515 -28.07 36.28 -28.50
N ALA A 516 -27.33 36.88 -27.56
CA ALA A 516 -26.89 38.26 -27.59
C ALA A 516 -25.56 38.48 -28.36
N THR A 517 -24.81 37.42 -28.71
CA THR A 517 -23.49 37.55 -29.35
C THR A 517 -23.53 37.58 -30.87
N THR A 518 -24.70 37.51 -31.49
CA THR A 518 -24.87 37.66 -32.94
C THR A 518 -25.26 39.10 -33.35
N THR A 519 -24.86 40.10 -32.55
CA THR A 519 -25.16 41.48 -32.94
C THR A 519 -24.04 42.03 -33.81
N ASP A 520 -24.36 42.22 -35.11
CA ASP A 520 -23.69 43.17 -35.97
C ASP A 520 -23.62 44.52 -35.25
N PRO A 521 -22.40 45.11 -35.04
CA PRO A 521 -22.30 46.44 -34.42
C PRO A 521 -23.11 47.54 -35.10
N ASP A 522 -23.55 47.31 -36.32
CA ASP A 522 -24.38 48.20 -37.10
C ASP A 522 -25.89 47.81 -37.14
N ASP A 523 -26.31 46.75 -36.43
CA ASP A 523 -27.71 46.35 -36.32
C ASP A 523 -28.48 47.34 -35.43
N PRO A 524 -29.44 48.09 -35.96
CA PRO A 524 -30.26 49.04 -35.19
C PRO A 524 -31.12 48.38 -34.11
N ASN A 525 -31.24 47.05 -34.14
CA ASN A 525 -31.97 46.23 -33.15
C ASN A 525 -31.05 45.54 -32.14
N ALA A 526 -29.75 45.81 -32.17
CA ALA A 526 -28.81 45.18 -31.26
C ALA A 526 -29.25 45.32 -29.80
N GLY A 527 -29.59 44.18 -29.16
CA GLY A 527 -30.04 44.12 -27.77
C GLY A 527 -31.52 44.41 -27.55
N LEU A 528 -32.35 44.50 -28.58
CA LEU A 528 -33.79 44.69 -28.47
C LEU A 528 -34.53 43.37 -28.74
N ASP A 529 -35.46 43.01 -27.86
CA ASP A 529 -36.42 41.93 -28.08
C ASP A 529 -37.44 42.35 -29.14
N PRO A 530 -37.94 41.46 -30.03
CA PRO A 530 -38.98 41.77 -31.00
C PRO A 530 -40.27 42.38 -30.40
N SER A 531 -40.46 42.28 -29.09
CA SER A 531 -41.55 42.93 -28.35
C SER A 531 -41.19 44.34 -27.84
N ASP A 532 -39.94 44.80 -27.98
CA ASP A 532 -39.53 46.14 -27.57
C ASP A 532 -40.15 47.19 -28.50
N PRO A 533 -40.74 48.26 -27.98
CA PRO A 533 -41.34 49.32 -28.76
C PRO A 533 -40.40 50.03 -29.74
N ASN A 534 -39.09 49.88 -29.55
CA ASN A 534 -38.06 50.46 -30.40
C ASN A 534 -37.49 49.47 -31.43
N TRP A 535 -37.93 48.21 -31.41
CA TRP A 535 -37.52 47.20 -32.39
C TRP A 535 -38.05 47.55 -33.80
N GLN A 536 -37.16 47.57 -34.74
CA GLN A 536 -37.50 47.88 -36.16
C GLN A 536 -37.43 46.59 -37.01
N PRO A 537 -38.50 46.21 -37.71
CA PRO A 537 -38.41 45.05 -38.58
C PRO A 537 -37.43 45.35 -39.75
N PRO A 538 -36.62 44.30 -40.16
CA PRO A 538 -35.64 44.47 -41.23
C PRO A 538 -36.30 45.02 -42.48
N ASP A 539 -35.65 46.02 -43.09
CA ASP A 539 -36.15 46.64 -44.37
C ASP A 539 -36.04 45.58 -45.48
N PRO A 540 -37.15 45.18 -46.10
CA PRO A 540 -37.15 44.22 -47.20
C PRO A 540 -36.39 44.66 -48.43
N ASN A 541 -35.89 45.90 -48.49
CA ASN A 541 -35.18 46.48 -49.63
C ASN A 541 -33.72 46.86 -49.30
N ASP A 542 -33.19 46.47 -48.13
CA ASP A 542 -31.78 46.69 -47.79
C ASP A 542 -30.88 45.73 -48.55
N PRO A 543 -30.02 46.21 -49.49
CA PRO A 543 -29.09 45.35 -50.22
C PRO A 543 -27.85 44.92 -49.41
N GLY A 544 -27.82 45.10 -48.07
CA GLY A 544 -26.66 44.89 -47.19
C GLY A 544 -26.40 43.47 -46.77
N THR A 545 -27.15 42.45 -47.18
CA THR A 545 -26.87 41.04 -46.99
C THR A 545 -26.29 40.37 -48.22
N SER A 546 -25.16 40.83 -48.69
CA SER A 546 -24.37 40.15 -49.71
C SER A 546 -22.94 40.01 -49.19
N THR A 547 -22.61 38.81 -48.84
CA THR A 547 -21.25 38.32 -48.70
C THR A 547 -20.42 38.59 -49.89
N ASP A 548 -19.45 39.50 -49.85
CA ASP A 548 -18.32 39.49 -50.78
C ASP A 548 -17.05 39.99 -50.10
N PRO A 549 -15.96 39.23 -50.08
CA PRO A 549 -14.68 39.62 -49.52
C PRO A 549 -13.83 40.27 -50.61
N GLY A 550 -13.57 41.56 -50.54
CA GLY A 550 -12.67 42.16 -51.52
C GLY A 550 -12.20 43.57 -51.25
N THR A 551 -10.95 43.62 -50.92
CA THR A 551 -9.90 44.56 -51.41
C THR A 551 -9.71 45.91 -50.76
N SER A 552 -8.45 46.05 -50.33
CA SER A 552 -7.54 47.22 -50.50
C SER A 552 -7.77 48.38 -49.51
N GLY A 553 -6.83 48.83 -48.86
CA GLY A 553 -5.40 49.05 -49.05
C GLY A 553 -4.86 50.05 -48.06
N GLU A 554 -3.61 49.98 -47.96
CA GLU A 554 -2.62 50.97 -47.58
C GLU A 554 -2.06 50.89 -46.11
N ASP A 555 -0.82 50.42 -46.18
CA ASP A 555 0.28 50.52 -45.22
C ASP A 555 0.62 51.98 -44.84
N PRO A 556 1.23 52.29 -43.71
CA PRO A 556 2.66 52.12 -43.69
C PRO A 556 3.32 51.76 -42.34
N SER A 557 4.34 50.92 -42.49
CA SER A 557 5.63 50.97 -41.82
C SER A 557 5.77 50.70 -40.32
N GLY A 558 6.57 49.68 -40.03
CA GLY A 558 7.30 49.58 -38.78
C GLY A 558 7.82 48.17 -38.45
N SER A 559 8.94 47.83 -39.08
CA SER A 559 10.07 47.00 -38.63
C SER A 559 9.92 46.07 -37.39
N GLY A 560 10.28 44.79 -37.57
CA GLY A 560 10.83 44.03 -36.51
C GLY A 560 10.66 42.51 -36.57
N GLU A 561 11.62 41.85 -37.20
CA GLU A 561 12.17 40.53 -36.94
C GLU A 561 11.26 39.32 -36.69
N GLU A 562 11.25 38.43 -37.68
CA GLU A 562 10.93 37.01 -37.57
C GLU A 562 11.92 36.28 -36.64
N PRO A 563 11.50 35.29 -35.90
CA PRO A 563 12.39 34.18 -35.51
C PRO A 563 12.08 32.94 -36.35
N THR A 564 13.15 32.48 -36.98
CA THR A 564 13.31 31.26 -37.79
C THR A 564 12.98 29.99 -37.05
N GLU A 565 12.31 29.07 -37.73
CA GLU A 565 12.21 27.64 -37.34
C GLU A 565 13.59 26.96 -37.27
N PRO A 566 13.82 26.01 -36.36
CA PRO A 566 14.98 25.13 -36.44
C PRO A 566 14.65 23.80 -37.13
N ASP A 567 15.54 23.47 -38.05
CA ASP A 567 15.75 22.23 -38.81
C ASP A 567 15.89 20.96 -37.93
N PRO A 568 15.30 19.81 -38.28
CA PRO A 568 15.41 18.56 -37.54
C PRO A 568 16.49 17.65 -38.11
N THR A 569 17.74 17.80 -37.68
CA THR A 569 18.76 16.73 -37.76
C THR A 569 19.92 17.01 -36.85
N ASP A 570 19.97 16.34 -35.70
CA ASP A 570 21.18 15.74 -35.15
C ASP A 570 20.90 14.79 -33.96
N PRO A 571 21.28 13.52 -34.04
CA PRO A 571 21.14 12.57 -32.93
C PRO A 571 22.50 12.29 -32.30
N THR A 572 22.89 13.03 -31.27
CA THR A 572 23.89 12.53 -30.30
C THR A 572 23.90 13.40 -29.05
N GLY A 573 23.80 12.76 -27.90
CA GLY A 573 24.33 13.36 -26.70
C GLY A 573 23.51 13.29 -25.42
N GLY A 574 23.82 12.31 -24.60
CA GLY A 574 24.03 12.55 -23.18
C GLY A 574 22.84 12.48 -22.26
N PHE A 575 22.71 11.35 -21.60
CA PHE A 575 22.02 11.21 -20.33
C PHE A 575 22.68 12.12 -19.29
N GLY A 576 21.95 13.12 -18.85
CA GLY A 576 22.26 13.97 -17.70
C GLY A 576 21.24 13.72 -16.61
N ASP A 577 21.72 13.19 -15.51
CA ASP A 577 21.14 13.05 -14.19
C ASP A 577 20.38 14.32 -13.77
N ALA A 578 19.07 14.18 -13.51
CA ALA A 578 18.27 15.18 -12.81
C ALA A 578 17.35 14.45 -11.83
N GLY A 579 17.98 13.89 -10.81
CA GLY A 579 17.34 13.59 -9.54
C GLY A 579 17.25 14.87 -8.70
N GLU A 580 16.22 14.88 -7.87
CA GLU A 580 16.03 15.82 -6.77
C GLU A 580 15.61 17.25 -7.15
N ASP A 581 14.28 17.49 -7.05
CA ASP A 581 13.68 18.69 -6.43
C ASP A 581 12.18 18.82 -6.76
N TRP A 582 11.35 17.84 -6.38
CA TRP A 582 9.88 17.98 -6.51
C TRP A 582 9.13 18.03 -5.17
N TRP A 583 9.82 17.97 -4.02
CA TRP A 583 9.20 17.91 -2.71
C TRP A 583 9.39 19.16 -1.83
N SER A 584 10.13 20.17 -2.28
CA SER A 584 10.41 21.37 -1.46
C SER A 584 9.35 22.46 -1.55
N GLY A 585 8.30 22.33 -2.36
CA GLY A 585 7.29 23.35 -2.61
C GLY A 585 5.99 23.26 -1.79
N PHE A 586 5.78 22.22 -0.96
CA PHE A 586 4.47 21.98 -0.32
C PHE A 586 4.41 22.20 1.21
N TRP A 587 5.47 22.66 1.85
CA TRP A 587 5.49 22.90 3.29
C TRP A 587 6.02 24.27 3.65
N ASP A 588 5.28 25.35 3.32
CA ASP A 588 5.42 26.62 4.02
C ASP A 588 4.14 27.46 3.87
N SER A 589 3.16 27.20 4.74
CA SER A 589 2.15 28.17 5.16
C SER A 589 1.37 27.64 6.36
N SER A 590 1.96 27.72 7.54
CA SER A 590 1.20 27.83 8.79
C SER A 590 2.03 28.53 9.86
N THR A 591 2.08 29.86 9.78
CA THR A 591 2.30 30.68 10.97
C THR A 591 1.11 31.63 11.08
N GLY A 592 0.42 31.61 12.22
CA GLY A 592 -0.46 32.71 12.60
C GLY A 592 -1.75 32.31 13.30
N THR A 593 -1.67 32.30 14.58
CA THR A 593 -2.58 32.36 15.75
C THR A 593 -3.18 31.05 16.23
#